data_9ad1bf45af123fd0caaa1501af460f45
#
_entry.id   9ad1bf45af123fd0caaa1501af460f45
#
_cell.length_a   1.000
_cell.length_b   1.000
_cell.length_c   1.000
_cell.angle_alpha   90.00
_cell.angle_beta   90.00
_cell.angle_gamma   90.00
#
_symmetry.space_group_name_H-M   'P 1'
#
loop_
_entity.id
_entity.type
_entity.pdbx_description
1 polymer ?
#
loop_
_entity_poly.entity_id
_entity_poly.type
_entity_poly.pdbx_seq_one_letter_code
_entity_poly.pdbx_strand_id
1 'polypeptide(L)'
;EQLSKDDGGLSDLAAKLEAAKKAAADAAAAQQKAEQAQKDADKAVSDSSSNAEAKQQAAADAKSEADAKKEAADEAQDKLSQGAVAYFGDKGASQAVKVLTDPTVTEYLDAIHNGAKGDATTLDNMIEALKFIQEANQLRAKEGLQPLKVSDTLMAQAMADADYANNNVNHPLQFPASENLAWGYTDPFKGWYDTEKSMYEKDMSDGVLDCKASDGKPFNPCDYGHYTTLVNPDLTLTGFGVSQNGNITGIGGNTHSQLFTENANGIGSDAGRIMDVDAYLTDLTAYRDSLTGADAAYQTALSKSKQAAQDASDAAKALAAAQQSARKAAEEAQQA
;
A
#
# COMPACT_ATOMS: atom_id res chain seq x y z
N GLU A 1 -57.59 -1.51 -95.81
CA GLU A 1 -57.95 -1.47 -94.39
C GLU A 1 -57.28 -2.56 -93.50
N GLN A 2 -56.89 -3.72 -94.10
CA GLN A 2 -56.25 -4.82 -93.35
C GLN A 2 -54.78 -4.49 -92.97
N LEU A 3 -54.02 -3.88 -93.96
CA LEU A 3 -52.66 -3.45 -93.77
C LEU A 3 -52.44 -2.38 -92.63
N SER A 4 -53.37 -1.43 -92.48
CA SER A 4 -53.27 -0.38 -91.43
C SER A 4 -53.60 -0.90 -90.05
N LYS A 5 -54.34 -2.03 -89.94
CA LYS A 5 -54.55 -2.70 -88.62
C LYS A 5 -53.32 -3.51 -88.17
N ASP A 6 -52.58 -4.12 -89.13
CA ASP A 6 -51.35 -4.88 -88.82
C ASP A 6 -50.16 -3.98 -88.46
N ASP A 7 -50.06 -2.75 -89.01
CA ASP A 7 -49.02 -1.76 -88.59
C ASP A 7 -49.26 -1.23 -87.18
N GLY A 8 -50.56 -1.02 -86.77
CA GLY A 8 -50.90 -0.64 -85.42
C GLY A 8 -50.57 -1.74 -84.41
N GLY A 9 -50.74 -3.01 -84.78
CA GLY A 9 -50.37 -4.17 -83.93
C GLY A 9 -48.87 -4.37 -83.79
N LEU A 10 -48.09 -4.15 -84.80
CA LEU A 10 -46.61 -4.22 -84.79
C LEU A 10 -45.98 -3.09 -83.94
N SER A 11 -46.51 -1.87 -84.00
CA SER A 11 -46.12 -0.71 -83.22
C SER A 11 -46.39 -0.94 -81.74
N ASP A 12 -47.52 -1.52 -81.38
CA ASP A 12 -47.92 -1.85 -80.01
C ASP A 12 -47.00 -2.97 -79.43
N LEU A 13 -46.68 -3.98 -80.22
CA LEU A 13 -45.72 -5.06 -79.89
C LEU A 13 -44.32 -4.51 -79.68
N ALA A 14 -43.86 -3.60 -80.54
CA ALA A 14 -42.55 -2.96 -80.38
C ALA A 14 -42.41 -2.15 -79.10
N ALA A 15 -43.53 -1.35 -78.81
CA ALA A 15 -43.56 -0.59 -77.52
C ALA A 15 -43.55 -1.51 -76.27
N LYS A 16 -44.29 -2.63 -76.33
CA LYS A 16 -44.31 -3.62 -75.25
C LYS A 16 -42.99 -4.31 -75.09
N LEU A 17 -42.28 -4.58 -76.18
CA LEU A 17 -40.91 -5.17 -76.14
C LEU A 17 -39.93 -4.20 -75.50
N GLU A 18 -39.96 -2.93 -75.86
CA GLU A 18 -39.05 -1.92 -75.25
C GLU A 18 -39.36 -1.71 -73.79
N ALA A 19 -40.62 -1.68 -73.38
CA ALA A 19 -41.04 -1.64 -71.98
C ALA A 19 -40.56 -2.86 -71.21
N ALA A 20 -40.68 -4.07 -71.80
CA ALA A 20 -40.20 -5.31 -71.20
C ALA A 20 -38.63 -5.33 -71.03
N LYS A 21 -37.91 -4.88 -72.07
CA LYS A 21 -36.45 -4.73 -72.01
C LYS A 21 -36.03 -3.76 -70.87
N LYS A 22 -36.71 -2.62 -70.80
CA LYS A 22 -36.44 -1.66 -69.72
C LYS A 22 -36.75 -2.24 -68.35
N ALA A 23 -37.86 -2.91 -68.16
CA ALA A 23 -38.22 -3.57 -66.90
C ALA A 23 -37.20 -4.66 -66.54
N ALA A 24 -36.70 -5.45 -67.50
CA ALA A 24 -35.63 -6.45 -67.25
C ALA A 24 -34.31 -5.78 -66.86
N ALA A 25 -33.94 -4.66 -67.46
CA ALA A 25 -32.74 -3.91 -67.10
C ALA A 25 -32.84 -3.29 -65.71
N ASP A 26 -34.01 -2.73 -65.37
CA ASP A 26 -34.29 -2.14 -64.06
C ASP A 26 -34.28 -3.23 -62.98
N ALA A 27 -34.83 -4.43 -63.22
CA ALA A 27 -34.80 -5.57 -62.32
C ALA A 27 -33.36 -6.09 -62.10
N ALA A 28 -32.56 -6.22 -63.16
CA ALA A 28 -31.16 -6.63 -63.09
C ALA A 28 -30.31 -5.63 -62.27
N ALA A 29 -30.56 -4.33 -62.43
CA ALA A 29 -29.90 -3.29 -61.64
C ALA A 29 -30.33 -3.32 -60.15
N ALA A 30 -31.61 -3.59 -59.89
CA ALA A 30 -32.14 -3.78 -58.52
C ALA A 30 -31.51 -4.99 -57.81
N GLN A 31 -31.40 -6.12 -58.54
CA GLN A 31 -30.78 -7.35 -58.04
C GLN A 31 -29.29 -7.12 -57.73
N GLN A 32 -28.52 -6.48 -58.62
CA GLN A 32 -27.11 -6.17 -58.39
C GLN A 32 -26.91 -5.29 -57.12
N LYS A 33 -27.79 -4.30 -56.95
CA LYS A 33 -27.77 -3.40 -55.78
C LYS A 33 -28.08 -4.16 -54.47
N ALA A 34 -29.06 -5.07 -54.53
CA ALA A 34 -29.44 -5.89 -53.36
C ALA A 34 -28.32 -6.89 -52.99
N GLU A 35 -27.69 -7.52 -53.98
CA GLU A 35 -26.53 -8.40 -53.76
C GLU A 35 -25.32 -7.66 -53.17
N GLN A 36 -25.05 -6.42 -53.60
CA GLN A 36 -24.03 -5.59 -53.01
C GLN A 36 -24.35 -5.20 -51.56
N ALA A 37 -25.58 -4.80 -51.30
CA ALA A 37 -26.04 -4.46 -49.95
C ALA A 37 -25.92 -5.66 -48.97
N GLN A 38 -26.20 -6.88 -49.46
CA GLN A 38 -26.00 -8.10 -48.69
C GLN A 38 -24.51 -8.35 -48.36
N LYS A 39 -23.63 -8.22 -49.36
CA LYS A 39 -22.14 -8.38 -49.12
C LYS A 39 -21.62 -7.36 -48.09
N ASP A 40 -22.09 -6.10 -48.19
CA ASP A 40 -21.68 -5.04 -47.28
C ASP A 40 -22.22 -5.32 -45.86
N ALA A 41 -23.43 -5.84 -45.71
CA ALA A 41 -24.02 -6.24 -44.45
C ALA A 41 -23.33 -7.45 -43.82
N ASP A 42 -22.97 -8.47 -44.64
CA ASP A 42 -22.21 -9.65 -44.17
C ASP A 42 -20.80 -9.26 -43.69
N LYS A 43 -20.17 -8.32 -44.40
CA LYS A 43 -18.89 -7.76 -43.93
C LYS A 43 -19.04 -7.03 -42.61
N ALA A 44 -20.06 -6.23 -42.43
CA ALA A 44 -20.32 -5.53 -41.17
C ALA A 44 -20.58 -6.49 -40.00
N VAL A 45 -21.22 -7.65 -40.25
CA VAL A 45 -21.36 -8.71 -39.22
C VAL A 45 -20.01 -9.29 -38.84
N SER A 46 -19.16 -9.62 -39.85
CA SER A 46 -17.81 -10.17 -39.59
C SER A 46 -16.96 -9.20 -38.78
N ASP A 47 -16.91 -7.92 -39.18
CA ASP A 47 -16.13 -6.88 -38.50
C ASP A 47 -16.66 -6.67 -37.02
N SER A 48 -17.99 -6.66 -36.87
CA SER A 48 -18.61 -6.51 -35.53
C SER A 48 -18.40 -7.74 -34.65
N SER A 49 -18.37 -8.96 -35.21
CA SER A 49 -18.07 -10.18 -34.47
C SER A 49 -16.64 -10.17 -33.94
N SER A 50 -15.69 -9.87 -34.81
CA SER A 50 -14.28 -9.76 -34.39
C SER A 50 -14.06 -8.69 -33.33
N ASN A 51 -14.74 -7.55 -33.44
CA ASN A 51 -14.70 -6.50 -32.43
C ASN A 51 -15.33 -6.94 -31.08
N ALA A 52 -16.49 -7.62 -31.14
CA ALA A 52 -17.16 -8.11 -29.93
C ALA A 52 -16.30 -9.15 -29.19
N GLU A 53 -15.68 -10.09 -29.92
CA GLU A 53 -14.77 -11.08 -29.36
C GLU A 53 -13.54 -10.43 -28.71
N ALA A 54 -12.91 -9.46 -29.38
CA ALA A 54 -11.77 -8.72 -28.83
C ALA A 54 -12.15 -7.93 -27.55
N LYS A 55 -13.31 -7.28 -27.54
CA LYS A 55 -13.80 -6.54 -26.36
C LYS A 55 -14.18 -7.48 -25.21
N GLN A 56 -14.74 -8.64 -25.50
CA GLN A 56 -15.05 -9.65 -24.48
C GLN A 56 -13.77 -10.20 -23.84
N GLN A 57 -12.73 -10.47 -24.64
CA GLN A 57 -11.43 -10.89 -24.10
C GLN A 57 -10.81 -9.80 -23.24
N ALA A 58 -10.80 -8.54 -23.71
CA ALA A 58 -10.29 -7.41 -22.93
C ALA A 58 -11.05 -7.21 -21.60
N ALA A 59 -12.35 -7.47 -21.58
CA ALA A 59 -13.14 -7.40 -20.36
C ALA A 59 -12.78 -8.54 -19.38
N ALA A 60 -12.55 -9.74 -19.88
CA ALA A 60 -12.09 -10.87 -19.07
C ALA A 60 -10.71 -10.63 -18.47
N ASP A 61 -9.77 -10.10 -19.27
CA ASP A 61 -8.42 -9.78 -18.81
C ASP A 61 -8.43 -8.67 -17.76
N ALA A 62 -9.19 -7.60 -17.99
CA ALA A 62 -9.32 -6.50 -17.04
C ALA A 62 -10.00 -6.93 -15.74
N LYS A 63 -10.95 -7.86 -15.80
CA LYS A 63 -11.57 -8.45 -14.60
C LYS A 63 -10.55 -9.27 -13.81
N SER A 64 -9.78 -10.11 -14.46
CA SER A 64 -8.73 -10.93 -13.83
C SER A 64 -7.67 -10.04 -13.15
N GLU A 65 -7.27 -8.94 -13.81
CA GLU A 65 -6.37 -7.94 -13.22
C GLU A 65 -6.97 -7.31 -11.95
N ALA A 66 -8.24 -6.93 -12.00
CA ALA A 66 -8.93 -6.33 -10.86
C ALA A 66 -9.08 -7.31 -9.67
N ASP A 67 -9.39 -8.58 -9.94
CA ASP A 67 -9.50 -9.62 -8.93
C ASP A 67 -8.14 -9.88 -8.24
N ALA A 68 -7.04 -9.96 -9.00
CA ALA A 68 -5.70 -10.10 -8.46
C ALA A 68 -5.25 -8.88 -7.62
N LYS A 69 -5.62 -7.66 -8.07
CA LYS A 69 -5.33 -6.43 -7.30
C LYS A 69 -6.16 -6.35 -6.03
N LYS A 70 -7.39 -6.90 -6.03
CA LYS A 70 -8.21 -6.99 -4.82
C LYS A 70 -7.56 -7.89 -3.78
N GLU A 71 -7.13 -9.07 -4.17
CA GLU A 71 -6.44 -10.01 -3.26
C GLU A 71 -5.19 -9.36 -2.64
N ALA A 72 -4.38 -8.67 -3.46
CA ALA A 72 -3.20 -7.95 -2.98
C ALA A 72 -3.56 -6.78 -2.04
N ALA A 73 -4.69 -6.10 -2.26
CA ALA A 73 -5.16 -5.02 -1.39
C ALA A 73 -5.68 -5.56 -0.05
N ASP A 74 -6.40 -6.69 -0.08
CA ASP A 74 -6.88 -7.38 1.13
C ASP A 74 -5.67 -7.85 1.99
N GLU A 75 -4.67 -8.50 1.38
CA GLU A 75 -3.43 -8.91 2.06
C GLU A 75 -2.66 -7.70 2.65
N ALA A 76 -2.57 -6.61 1.89
CA ALA A 76 -1.91 -5.38 2.35
C ALA A 76 -2.64 -4.77 3.57
N GLN A 77 -3.97 -4.78 3.57
CA GLN A 77 -4.77 -4.32 4.70
C GLN A 77 -4.56 -5.18 5.94
N ASP A 78 -4.49 -6.49 5.77
CA ASP A 78 -4.19 -7.42 6.87
C ASP A 78 -2.79 -7.15 7.46
N LYS A 79 -1.77 -6.92 6.62
CA LYS A 79 -0.42 -6.57 7.07
C LYS A 79 -0.37 -5.20 7.76
N LEU A 80 -1.08 -4.20 7.25
CA LEU A 80 -1.20 -2.90 7.91
C LEU A 80 -1.83 -3.02 9.30
N SER A 81 -2.83 -3.89 9.45
CA SER A 81 -3.48 -4.16 10.74
C SER A 81 -2.60 -4.90 11.74
N GLN A 82 -1.57 -5.60 11.29
CA GLN A 82 -0.55 -6.26 12.13
C GLN A 82 0.66 -5.34 12.42
N GLY A 83 0.84 -4.29 11.63
CA GLY A 83 1.91 -3.30 11.82
C GLY A 83 3.31 -3.91 11.82
N ALA A 84 4.07 -3.63 12.87
CA ALA A 84 5.46 -4.10 13.04
C ALA A 84 5.58 -5.63 13.00
N VAL A 85 4.58 -6.37 13.48
CA VAL A 85 4.60 -7.84 13.45
C VAL A 85 4.68 -8.37 12.02
N ALA A 86 3.88 -7.83 11.10
CA ALA A 86 3.94 -8.20 9.70
C ALA A 86 5.28 -7.80 9.05
N TYR A 87 5.78 -6.59 9.34
CA TYR A 87 7.07 -6.15 8.84
C TYR A 87 8.22 -7.06 9.31
N PHE A 88 8.32 -7.33 10.60
CA PHE A 88 9.36 -8.21 11.15
C PHE A 88 9.23 -9.64 10.60
N GLY A 89 8.00 -10.15 10.45
CA GLY A 89 7.74 -11.46 9.85
C GLY A 89 8.25 -11.54 8.40
N ASP A 90 7.89 -10.57 7.56
CA ASP A 90 8.32 -10.50 6.16
C ASP A 90 9.84 -10.31 6.01
N LYS A 91 10.50 -9.73 7.01
CA LYS A 91 11.97 -9.56 7.06
C LYS A 91 12.70 -10.73 7.72
N GLY A 92 11.98 -11.75 8.21
CA GLY A 92 12.56 -12.92 8.87
C GLY A 92 13.09 -12.66 10.29
N ALA A 93 12.74 -11.52 10.91
CA ALA A 93 13.14 -11.14 12.25
C ALA A 93 12.28 -11.86 13.33
N SER A 94 12.38 -13.16 13.40
CA SER A 94 11.51 -14.03 14.21
C SER A 94 11.54 -13.70 15.72
N GLN A 95 12.66 -13.23 16.26
CA GLN A 95 12.73 -12.83 17.65
C GLN A 95 11.98 -11.52 17.92
N ALA A 96 12.04 -10.56 17.01
CA ALA A 96 11.25 -9.33 17.11
C ALA A 96 9.73 -9.63 17.07
N VAL A 97 9.31 -10.57 16.23
CA VAL A 97 7.92 -11.06 16.22
C VAL A 97 7.55 -11.64 17.59
N LYS A 98 8.39 -12.50 18.19
CA LYS A 98 8.13 -13.08 19.51
C LYS A 98 8.04 -12.02 20.61
N VAL A 99 8.86 -11.00 20.58
CA VAL A 99 8.76 -9.88 21.54
C VAL A 99 7.37 -9.25 21.50
N LEU A 100 6.76 -9.14 20.34
CA LEU A 100 5.45 -8.48 20.17
C LEU A 100 4.23 -9.44 20.28
N THR A 101 4.46 -10.76 20.41
CA THR A 101 3.36 -11.75 20.33
C THR A 101 3.43 -12.91 21.33
N ASP A 102 4.55 -13.10 22.04
CA ASP A 102 4.79 -14.26 22.89
C ASP A 102 4.87 -13.84 24.38
N PRO A 103 3.88 -14.24 25.21
CA PRO A 103 3.87 -13.90 26.64
C PRO A 103 5.00 -14.58 27.46
N THR A 104 5.75 -15.52 26.89
CA THR A 104 6.95 -16.08 27.50
C THR A 104 8.20 -15.24 27.29
N VAL A 105 8.13 -14.27 26.36
CA VAL A 105 9.21 -13.34 26.02
C VAL A 105 8.96 -11.95 26.59
N THR A 106 7.72 -11.48 26.56
CA THR A 106 7.33 -10.14 27.00
C THR A 106 6.35 -10.22 28.15
N GLU A 107 6.71 -9.69 29.32
CA GLU A 107 5.92 -9.76 30.56
C GLU A 107 4.61 -8.99 30.44
N TYR A 108 4.64 -7.79 29.84
CA TYR A 108 3.49 -6.89 29.71
C TYR A 108 2.89 -6.92 28.30
N LEU A 109 2.71 -8.11 27.73
CA LEU A 109 2.19 -8.30 26.39
C LEU A 109 0.77 -7.73 26.19
N ASP A 110 -0.03 -7.67 27.23
CA ASP A 110 -1.39 -7.10 27.25
C ASP A 110 -1.44 -5.59 27.03
N ALA A 111 -0.29 -4.89 27.17
CA ALA A 111 -0.17 -3.48 26.83
C ALA A 111 -0.03 -3.24 25.31
N ILE A 112 0.35 -4.26 24.55
CA ILE A 112 0.64 -4.16 23.11
C ILE A 112 -0.64 -4.47 22.31
N HIS A 113 -1.03 -3.54 21.44
CA HIS A 113 -2.17 -3.70 20.55
C HIS A 113 -1.69 -3.60 19.09
N ASN A 114 -1.03 -4.65 18.61
CA ASN A 114 -0.31 -4.69 17.34
C ASN A 114 -1.09 -4.01 16.20
N GLY A 115 -0.48 -2.99 15.59
CA GLY A 115 -1.04 -2.21 14.48
C GLY A 115 -2.22 -1.30 14.83
N ALA A 116 -2.68 -1.30 16.09
CA ALA A 116 -3.78 -0.43 16.50
C ALA A 116 -3.35 1.05 16.48
N LYS A 117 -4.30 1.92 16.17
CA LYS A 117 -4.03 3.36 16.08
C LYS A 117 -3.44 3.92 17.39
N GLY A 118 -2.25 4.49 17.31
CA GLY A 118 -1.53 5.08 18.43
C GLY A 118 -0.59 4.12 19.15
N ASP A 119 -0.70 2.81 18.91
CA ASP A 119 0.22 1.81 19.42
C ASP A 119 1.62 1.95 18.78
N ALA A 120 2.67 1.67 19.52
CA ALA A 120 4.06 1.80 19.03
C ALA A 120 4.36 0.87 17.85
N THR A 121 3.58 -0.18 17.67
CA THR A 121 3.73 -1.17 16.60
C THR A 121 3.12 -0.76 15.27
N THR A 122 2.45 0.41 15.16
CA THR A 122 2.03 0.90 13.84
C THR A 122 3.25 1.24 12.99
N LEU A 123 3.17 0.99 11.67
CA LEU A 123 4.29 1.30 10.77
C LEU A 123 4.64 2.80 10.76
N ASP A 124 3.66 3.69 10.94
CA ASP A 124 3.89 5.13 11.01
C ASP A 124 4.61 5.53 12.29
N ASN A 125 4.25 4.97 13.47
CA ASN A 125 4.97 5.22 14.72
C ASN A 125 6.37 4.61 14.69
N MET A 126 6.56 3.46 14.02
CA MET A 126 7.87 2.87 13.80
C MET A 126 8.77 3.76 12.90
N ILE A 127 8.19 4.39 11.86
CA ILE A 127 8.89 5.38 11.02
C ILE A 127 9.28 6.61 11.84
N GLU A 128 8.38 7.08 12.71
CA GLU A 128 8.65 8.21 13.60
C GLU A 128 9.77 7.88 14.61
N ALA A 129 9.75 6.68 15.19
CA ALA A 129 10.81 6.18 16.06
C ALA A 129 12.19 6.18 15.38
N LEU A 130 12.28 5.78 14.12
CA LEU A 130 13.54 5.83 13.35
C LEU A 130 14.04 7.27 13.13
N LYS A 131 13.17 8.26 12.98
CA LYS A 131 13.58 9.67 12.90
C LYS A 131 14.16 10.16 14.23
N PHE A 132 13.62 9.72 15.37
CA PHE A 132 14.24 9.99 16.66
C PHE A 132 15.62 9.32 16.80
N ILE A 133 15.84 8.12 16.25
CA ILE A 133 17.18 7.53 16.21
C ILE A 133 18.13 8.36 15.32
N GLN A 134 17.65 8.91 14.18
CA GLN A 134 18.45 9.83 13.39
C GLN A 134 18.85 11.07 14.20
N GLU A 135 17.94 11.64 14.98
CA GLU A 135 18.22 12.77 15.87
C GLU A 135 19.21 12.38 16.97
N ALA A 136 19.02 11.24 17.64
CA ALA A 136 19.97 10.69 18.61
C ALA A 136 21.38 10.60 18.03
N ASN A 137 21.51 10.11 16.80
CA ASN A 137 22.80 10.00 16.12
C ASN A 137 23.42 11.37 15.76
N GLN A 138 22.59 12.37 15.43
CA GLN A 138 23.07 13.74 15.25
C GLN A 138 23.58 14.35 16.56
N LEU A 139 22.91 14.07 17.69
CA LEU A 139 23.33 14.53 19.02
C LEU A 139 24.64 13.82 19.44
N ARG A 140 24.73 12.52 19.25
CA ARG A 140 25.99 11.76 19.48
C ARG A 140 27.14 12.28 18.63
N ALA A 141 26.89 12.62 17.36
CA ALA A 141 27.92 13.21 16.51
C ALA A 141 28.45 14.56 17.04
N LYS A 142 27.60 15.39 17.67
CA LYS A 142 28.03 16.65 18.34
C LYS A 142 28.99 16.37 19.51
N GLU A 143 28.85 15.21 20.15
CA GLU A 143 29.74 14.75 21.23
C GLU A 143 30.95 13.94 20.69
N GLY A 144 31.14 13.85 19.37
CA GLY A 144 32.27 13.14 18.75
C GLY A 144 32.12 11.60 18.76
N LEU A 145 30.91 11.10 18.95
CA LEU A 145 30.61 9.68 19.07
C LEU A 145 30.18 9.05 17.74
N GLN A 146 30.36 7.74 17.62
CA GLN A 146 29.87 6.97 16.50
C GLN A 146 28.34 6.82 16.54
N PRO A 147 27.68 6.74 15.38
CA PRO A 147 26.24 6.53 15.31
C PRO A 147 25.87 5.13 15.84
N LEU A 148 24.71 5.07 16.49
CA LEU A 148 24.05 3.82 16.87
C LEU A 148 23.48 3.13 15.63
N LYS A 149 23.55 1.80 15.59
CA LYS A 149 22.84 0.99 14.60
C LYS A 149 21.53 0.47 15.17
N VAL A 150 20.56 0.24 14.31
CA VAL A 150 19.22 -0.25 14.68
C VAL A 150 19.20 -1.76 14.61
N SER A 151 18.69 -2.42 15.66
CA SER A 151 18.40 -3.86 15.70
C SER A 151 16.88 -4.09 15.65
N ASP A 152 16.42 -5.06 14.83
CA ASP A 152 15.00 -5.43 14.78
C ASP A 152 14.44 -5.79 16.16
N THR A 153 15.20 -6.56 16.94
CA THR A 153 14.76 -7.01 18.26
C THR A 153 14.73 -5.87 19.28
N LEU A 154 15.72 -4.97 19.27
CA LEU A 154 15.68 -3.78 20.12
C LEU A 154 14.53 -2.83 19.74
N MET A 155 14.22 -2.71 18.44
CA MET A 155 13.02 -1.95 18.01
C MET A 155 11.75 -2.54 18.61
N ALA A 156 11.57 -3.87 18.53
CA ALA A 156 10.41 -4.54 19.10
C ALA A 156 10.34 -4.40 20.63
N GLN A 157 11.48 -4.54 21.32
CA GLN A 157 11.57 -4.36 22.78
C GLN A 157 11.22 -2.93 23.19
N ALA A 158 11.74 -1.92 22.50
CA ALA A 158 11.43 -0.51 22.77
C ALA A 158 9.95 -0.18 22.49
N MET A 159 9.33 -0.80 21.49
CA MET A 159 7.88 -0.68 21.25
C MET A 159 7.08 -1.25 22.42
N ALA A 160 7.42 -2.46 22.88
CA ALA A 160 6.77 -3.10 24.01
C ALA A 160 6.87 -2.25 25.30
N ASP A 161 8.06 -1.66 25.54
CA ASP A 161 8.28 -0.80 26.70
C ASP A 161 7.54 0.53 26.56
N ALA A 162 7.47 1.13 25.36
CA ALA A 162 6.70 2.34 25.12
C ALA A 162 5.19 2.13 25.32
N ASP A 163 4.64 1.00 24.87
CA ASP A 163 3.22 0.68 25.04
C ASP A 163 2.86 0.40 26.51
N TYR A 164 3.72 -0.31 27.26
CA TYR A 164 3.57 -0.46 28.69
C TYR A 164 3.62 0.90 29.41
N ALA A 165 4.66 1.68 29.14
CA ALA A 165 4.88 2.97 29.78
C ALA A 165 3.81 4.01 29.40
N ASN A 166 3.10 3.81 28.30
CA ASN A 166 1.99 4.67 27.89
C ASN A 166 0.82 4.72 28.89
N ASN A 167 0.76 3.73 29.78
CA ASN A 167 -0.22 3.66 30.87
C ASN A 167 0.42 3.61 32.27
N ASN A 168 1.75 3.55 32.37
CA ASN A 168 2.50 3.38 33.61
C ASN A 168 3.72 4.31 33.66
N VAL A 169 3.81 5.18 34.69
CA VAL A 169 4.96 6.11 34.85
C VAL A 169 6.13 5.38 35.53
N ASN A 170 6.69 4.36 34.92
CA ASN A 170 7.87 3.65 35.41
C ASN A 170 8.54 2.87 34.26
N HIS A 171 9.82 2.50 34.50
CA HIS A 171 10.54 1.59 33.62
C HIS A 171 10.00 0.16 33.78
N PRO A 172 9.63 -0.56 32.70
CA PRO A 172 9.14 -1.94 32.79
C PRO A 172 10.23 -2.95 33.22
N LEU A 173 11.49 -2.68 32.88
CA LEU A 173 12.66 -3.51 33.26
C LEU A 173 12.56 -4.98 32.78
N GLN A 174 11.85 -5.22 31.69
CA GLN A 174 11.61 -6.57 31.20
C GLN A 174 12.70 -7.07 30.23
N PHE A 175 13.57 -6.18 29.75
CA PHE A 175 14.65 -6.52 28.81
C PHE A 175 16.02 -6.11 29.36
N PRO A 176 17.10 -6.87 29.03
CA PRO A 176 18.45 -6.58 29.52
C PRO A 176 19.13 -5.46 28.72
N ALA A 177 18.55 -4.26 28.71
CA ALA A 177 19.03 -3.10 27.95
C ALA A 177 19.00 -1.85 28.85
N SER A 178 19.85 -0.86 28.57
CA SER A 178 19.71 0.47 29.15
C SER A 178 18.53 1.17 28.49
N GLU A 179 17.74 1.92 29.25
CA GLU A 179 16.51 2.53 28.75
C GLU A 179 16.42 4.02 29.12
N ASN A 180 16.05 4.84 28.14
CA ASN A 180 15.55 6.19 28.34
C ASN A 180 14.04 6.21 28.09
N LEU A 181 13.26 6.75 29.02
CA LEU A 181 11.80 6.96 28.92
C LEU A 181 11.44 8.43 29.01
N ALA A 182 10.41 8.84 28.22
CA ALA A 182 9.80 10.16 28.36
C ALA A 182 8.30 10.10 28.11
N TRP A 183 7.55 10.93 28.83
CA TRP A 183 6.10 11.06 28.74
C TRP A 183 5.72 12.50 28.43
N GLY A 184 4.77 12.70 27.51
CA GLY A 184 4.18 14.01 27.21
C GLY A 184 5.03 14.94 26.35
N TYR A 185 6.19 14.48 25.87
CA TYR A 185 7.04 15.26 24.98
C TYR A 185 6.65 15.02 23.51
N THR A 186 6.76 16.06 22.70
CA THR A 186 6.81 15.94 21.23
C THR A 186 8.21 15.58 20.75
N ASP A 187 9.22 16.00 21.48
CA ASP A 187 10.63 15.76 21.26
C ASP A 187 11.28 15.41 22.60
N PRO A 188 11.60 14.13 22.85
CA PRO A 188 12.13 13.69 24.14
C PRO A 188 13.56 14.21 24.38
N PHE A 189 14.32 14.59 23.35
CA PHE A 189 15.70 15.10 23.50
C PHE A 189 15.76 16.46 24.14
N LYS A 190 14.65 17.22 24.18
CA LYS A 190 14.57 18.44 25.01
C LYS A 190 14.81 18.16 26.49
N GLY A 191 14.31 17.02 26.99
CA GLY A 191 14.60 16.53 28.35
C GLY A 191 15.93 15.81 28.40
N TRP A 192 16.05 14.72 27.66
CA TRP A 192 17.16 13.78 27.72
C TRP A 192 18.54 14.36 27.35
N TYR A 193 18.58 15.36 26.45
CA TYR A 193 19.83 15.96 26.01
C TYR A 193 19.96 17.42 26.45
N ASP A 194 19.08 18.33 25.99
CA ASP A 194 19.26 19.76 26.22
C ASP A 194 19.28 20.12 27.72
N THR A 195 18.28 19.65 28.46
CA THR A 195 18.13 19.95 29.89
C THR A 195 19.19 19.22 30.71
N GLU A 196 19.30 17.90 30.54
CA GLU A 196 20.20 17.08 31.35
C GLU A 196 21.67 17.34 31.06
N LYS A 197 22.05 17.66 29.82
CA LYS A 197 23.41 18.10 29.50
C LYS A 197 23.78 19.35 30.28
N SER A 198 22.88 20.33 30.34
CA SER A 198 23.13 21.56 31.08
C SER A 198 23.34 21.30 32.58
N MET A 199 22.59 20.34 33.16
CA MET A 199 22.76 19.91 34.55
C MET A 199 24.11 19.21 34.75
N TYR A 200 24.45 18.27 33.86
CA TYR A 200 25.73 17.56 33.86
C TYR A 200 26.93 18.50 33.79
N GLU A 201 26.93 19.44 32.81
CA GLU A 201 28.01 20.42 32.64
C GLU A 201 28.17 21.33 33.87
N LYS A 202 27.04 21.71 34.49
CA LYS A 202 27.06 22.51 35.71
C LYS A 202 27.70 21.75 36.87
N ASP A 203 27.28 20.51 37.11
CA ASP A 203 27.81 19.69 38.21
C ASP A 203 29.30 19.35 37.98
N MET A 204 29.70 19.14 36.73
CA MET A 204 31.12 18.99 36.37
C MET A 204 31.93 20.24 36.73
N SER A 205 31.42 21.44 36.43
CA SER A 205 32.08 22.70 36.71
C SER A 205 32.18 22.99 38.22
N ASP A 206 31.14 22.57 38.98
CA ASP A 206 31.09 22.75 40.43
C ASP A 206 31.87 21.69 41.21
N GLY A 207 32.39 20.68 40.52
CA GLY A 207 33.15 19.56 41.15
C GLY A 207 32.26 18.58 41.92
N VAL A 208 30.95 18.54 41.64
CA VAL A 208 29.91 17.77 42.35
C VAL A 208 29.67 16.43 41.67
N LEU A 209 30.67 15.77 41.14
CA LEU A 209 30.54 14.48 40.41
C LEU A 209 30.18 13.28 41.27
N ASP A 210 29.84 13.47 42.53
CA ASP A 210 29.50 12.37 43.44
C ASP A 210 28.01 11.99 43.33
N CYS A 211 27.62 11.46 42.16
CA CYS A 211 26.33 10.79 42.02
C CYS A 211 26.27 9.53 42.86
N LYS A 212 26.39 9.64 44.14
CA LYS A 212 26.23 8.51 45.05
C LYS A 212 24.79 8.11 45.06
N ALA A 213 24.53 6.83 44.80
CA ALA A 213 23.26 6.21 45.02
C ALA A 213 22.81 6.54 46.48
N SER A 214 21.97 7.56 46.67
CA SER A 214 21.38 7.82 47.94
C SER A 214 20.27 6.79 48.15
N ASP A 215 20.33 6.08 49.29
CA ASP A 215 19.25 5.26 49.83
C ASP A 215 18.98 3.88 49.21
N GLY A 216 19.98 3.21 48.65
CA GLY A 216 19.85 1.80 48.22
C GLY A 216 18.86 1.58 47.09
N LYS A 217 18.47 2.61 46.33
CA LYS A 217 17.66 2.50 45.13
C LYS A 217 18.51 2.06 43.93
N PRO A 218 18.03 1.13 43.13
CA PRO A 218 18.80 0.58 42.00
C PRO A 218 18.97 1.56 40.82
N PHE A 219 18.50 2.80 40.90
CA PHE A 219 18.52 3.79 39.85
C PHE A 219 19.32 5.04 40.20
N ASN A 220 20.04 5.54 39.20
CA ASN A 220 20.93 6.67 39.23
C ASN A 220 20.26 7.90 39.88
N PRO A 221 20.78 8.45 40.99
CA PRO A 221 20.26 9.63 41.60
C PRO A 221 20.63 10.94 40.88
N CYS A 222 21.39 10.85 39.77
CA CYS A 222 21.76 12.02 38.99
C CYS A 222 20.61 12.37 38.06
N ASP A 223 20.18 13.63 38.09
CA ASP A 223 19.10 14.18 37.27
C ASP A 223 19.49 14.28 35.78
N TYR A 224 20.52 13.54 35.31
CA TYR A 224 21.02 13.50 33.93
C TYR A 224 21.33 12.08 33.41
N GLY A 225 20.60 11.09 33.92
CA GLY A 225 20.78 9.69 33.54
C GLY A 225 20.53 9.42 32.06
N HIS A 226 19.53 10.09 31.46
CA HIS A 226 19.21 9.92 30.05
C HIS A 226 20.32 10.50 29.16
N TYR A 227 20.87 11.67 29.51
CA TYR A 227 22.00 12.24 28.80
C TYR A 227 23.21 11.31 28.81
N THR A 228 23.61 10.83 29.98
CA THR A 228 24.79 9.97 30.12
C THR A 228 24.62 8.63 29.42
N THR A 229 23.42 8.08 29.35
CA THR A 229 23.10 6.89 28.54
C THR A 229 23.22 7.21 27.04
N LEU A 230 22.60 8.29 26.57
CA LEU A 230 22.62 8.68 25.17
C LEU A 230 24.03 8.92 24.63
N VAL A 231 24.92 9.49 25.44
CA VAL A 231 26.31 9.81 25.04
C VAL A 231 27.33 8.79 25.53
N ASN A 232 26.91 7.63 25.98
CA ASN A 232 27.82 6.55 26.35
C ASN A 232 28.52 5.98 25.08
N PRO A 233 29.87 6.04 24.99
CA PRO A 233 30.64 5.57 23.83
C PRO A 233 30.58 4.05 23.65
N ASP A 234 30.29 3.29 24.71
CA ASP A 234 30.27 1.83 24.67
C ASP A 234 28.98 1.28 24.05
N LEU A 235 27.90 2.09 24.06
CA LEU A 235 26.61 1.71 23.46
C LEU A 235 26.66 1.90 21.94
N THR A 236 26.38 0.83 21.19
CA THR A 236 26.49 0.80 19.72
C THR A 236 25.20 0.42 19.01
N LEU A 237 24.26 -0.24 19.71
CA LEU A 237 22.97 -0.66 19.16
C LEU A 237 21.83 0.02 19.89
N THR A 238 20.74 0.25 19.16
CA THR A 238 19.53 0.87 19.70
C THR A 238 18.25 0.34 19.05
N GLY A 239 17.15 0.50 19.78
CA GLY A 239 15.78 0.48 19.28
C GLY A 239 15.02 1.65 19.88
N PHE A 240 13.91 2.04 19.26
CA PHE A 240 13.08 3.14 19.71
C PHE A 240 11.60 2.80 19.51
N GLY A 241 10.76 3.11 20.51
CA GLY A 241 9.31 2.99 20.48
C GLY A 241 8.64 4.34 20.74
N VAL A 242 7.60 4.64 19.96
CA VAL A 242 6.73 5.81 20.17
C VAL A 242 5.30 5.32 20.31
N SER A 243 4.73 5.42 21.50
CA SER A 243 3.31 5.13 21.75
C SER A 243 2.53 6.43 21.97
N GLN A 244 1.36 6.54 21.36
CA GLN A 244 0.53 7.74 21.36
C GLN A 244 -0.71 7.55 22.24
N ASN A 245 -1.33 8.65 22.62
CA ASN A 245 -2.61 8.66 23.32
C ASN A 245 -2.57 7.96 24.70
N GLY A 246 -1.46 8.10 25.43
CA GLY A 246 -1.32 7.58 26.78
C GLY A 246 -2.44 8.01 27.70
N ASN A 247 -2.83 7.10 28.60
CA ASN A 247 -3.93 7.31 29.55
C ASN A 247 -3.43 7.69 30.96
N ILE A 248 -2.25 8.31 31.04
CA ILE A 248 -1.71 8.77 32.31
C ILE A 248 -2.39 10.09 32.70
N THR A 249 -3.08 10.10 33.83
CA THR A 249 -3.79 11.28 34.33
C THR A 249 -2.85 12.49 34.49
N GLY A 250 -3.11 13.55 33.73
CA GLY A 250 -2.37 14.81 33.79
C GLY A 250 -1.13 14.85 32.86
N ILE A 251 -0.80 13.75 32.19
CA ILE A 251 0.26 13.68 31.20
C ILE A 251 -0.39 13.30 29.87
N GLY A 252 -0.49 14.24 28.93
CA GLY A 252 -0.95 13.98 27.57
C GLY A 252 0.25 13.87 26.63
N GLY A 253 0.00 13.41 25.41
CA GLY A 253 1.01 13.33 24.34
C GLY A 253 1.61 11.95 24.18
N ASN A 254 2.83 11.90 23.62
CA ASN A 254 3.49 10.65 23.28
C ASN A 254 4.34 10.12 24.43
N THR A 255 4.45 8.80 24.50
CA THR A 255 5.42 8.08 25.31
C THR A 255 6.54 7.60 24.41
N HIS A 256 7.79 7.83 24.83
CA HIS A 256 9.00 7.47 24.09
C HIS A 256 9.82 6.52 24.94
N SER A 257 10.23 5.38 24.37
CA SER A 257 11.22 4.48 24.94
C SER A 257 12.38 4.32 23.95
N GLN A 258 13.60 4.50 24.42
CA GLN A 258 14.80 4.20 23.65
C GLN A 258 15.66 3.21 24.41
N LEU A 259 15.90 2.04 23.83
CA LEU A 259 16.74 1.00 24.37
C LEU A 259 18.13 1.01 23.74
N PHE A 260 19.14 0.66 24.54
CA PHE A 260 20.53 0.67 24.12
C PHE A 260 21.27 -0.58 24.63
N THR A 261 22.17 -1.12 23.81
CA THR A 261 23.12 -2.15 24.21
C THR A 261 24.51 -1.90 23.61
N GLU A 262 25.52 -2.46 24.25
CA GLU A 262 26.90 -2.38 23.75
C GLU A 262 27.08 -3.16 22.44
N ASN A 263 26.42 -4.31 22.33
CA ASN A 263 26.53 -5.22 21.20
C ASN A 263 25.34 -6.19 21.15
N ALA A 264 25.28 -7.04 20.13
CA ALA A 264 24.21 -8.01 19.94
C ALA A 264 24.01 -8.99 21.13
N ASN A 265 25.07 -9.34 21.86
CA ASN A 265 24.96 -10.24 23.02
C ASN A 265 24.19 -9.56 24.19
N GLY A 266 24.27 -8.24 24.31
CA GLY A 266 23.55 -7.47 25.32
C GLY A 266 22.03 -7.49 25.14
N ILE A 267 21.51 -7.90 23.98
CA ILE A 267 20.06 -8.05 23.73
C ILE A 267 19.50 -9.27 24.47
N GLY A 268 20.33 -10.24 24.83
CA GLY A 268 19.92 -11.48 25.50
C GLY A 268 19.22 -12.50 24.60
N SER A 269 19.08 -12.21 23.31
CA SER A 269 18.44 -13.06 22.29
C SER A 269 18.96 -12.73 20.90
N ASP A 270 18.39 -13.33 19.83
CA ASP A 270 18.74 -12.99 18.46
C ASP A 270 18.40 -11.51 18.17
N ALA A 271 19.40 -10.76 17.70
CA ALA A 271 19.28 -9.33 17.39
C ALA A 271 18.39 -9.02 16.18
N GLY A 272 18.10 -10.03 15.34
CA GLY A 272 17.55 -9.80 14.02
C GLY A 272 18.55 -9.08 13.10
N ARG A 273 18.05 -8.29 12.16
CA ARG A 273 18.93 -7.47 11.31
C ARG A 273 19.50 -6.32 12.13
N ILE A 274 20.75 -5.99 11.85
CA ILE A 274 21.42 -4.80 12.39
C ILE A 274 21.77 -3.89 11.21
N MET A 275 21.20 -2.70 11.18
CA MET A 275 21.27 -1.78 10.04
C MET A 275 21.61 -0.36 10.47
N ASP A 276 22.18 0.41 9.55
CA ASP A 276 22.23 1.86 9.70
C ASP A 276 20.82 2.44 9.64
N VAL A 277 20.53 3.48 10.43
CA VAL A 277 19.18 4.03 10.60
C VAL A 277 18.56 4.50 9.28
N ASP A 278 19.34 5.11 8.38
CA ASP A 278 18.83 5.61 7.10
C ASP A 278 18.43 4.47 6.16
N ALA A 279 19.19 3.38 6.16
CA ALA A 279 18.88 2.19 5.39
C ALA A 279 17.61 1.50 5.93
N TYR A 280 17.48 1.43 7.25
CA TYR A 280 16.30 0.88 7.91
C TYR A 280 15.04 1.71 7.61
N LEU A 281 15.14 3.03 7.74
CA LEU A 281 14.04 3.96 7.45
C LEU A 281 13.59 3.87 5.99
N THR A 282 14.53 3.76 5.06
CA THR A 282 14.24 3.58 3.63
C THR A 282 13.49 2.27 3.38
N ASP A 283 13.96 1.16 3.96
CA ASP A 283 13.34 -0.17 3.80
C ASP A 283 11.93 -0.21 4.39
N LEU A 284 11.74 0.33 5.60
CA LEU A 284 10.43 0.38 6.26
C LEU A 284 9.44 1.30 5.53
N THR A 285 9.90 2.47 5.07
CA THR A 285 9.06 3.42 4.33
C THR A 285 8.58 2.79 3.02
N ALA A 286 9.48 2.14 2.27
CA ALA A 286 9.11 1.43 1.05
C ALA A 286 8.11 0.30 1.31
N TYR A 287 8.28 -0.43 2.42
CA TYR A 287 7.33 -1.46 2.83
C TYR A 287 5.94 -0.87 3.10
N ARG A 288 5.84 0.16 3.98
CA ARG A 288 4.59 0.84 4.30
C ARG A 288 3.91 1.40 3.05
N ASP A 289 4.66 2.05 2.15
CA ASP A 289 4.13 2.68 0.93
C ASP A 289 3.62 1.63 -0.06
N SER A 290 4.25 0.46 -0.14
CA SER A 290 3.76 -0.66 -0.95
C SER A 290 2.40 -1.16 -0.48
N LEU A 291 2.18 -1.24 0.83
CA LEU A 291 0.91 -1.66 1.42
C LEU A 291 -0.18 -0.60 1.24
N THR A 292 0.12 0.66 1.55
CA THR A 292 -0.85 1.76 1.42
C THR A 292 -1.23 2.05 -0.04
N GLY A 293 -0.35 1.76 -1.00
CA GLY A 293 -0.61 1.90 -2.43
C GLY A 293 -1.48 0.80 -3.04
N ALA A 294 -1.65 -0.33 -2.38
CA ALA A 294 -2.36 -1.50 -2.92
C ALA A 294 -3.85 -1.24 -3.18
N ASP A 295 -4.54 -0.53 -2.27
CA ASP A 295 -5.95 -0.17 -2.47
C ASP A 295 -6.14 0.77 -3.67
N ALA A 296 -5.30 1.77 -3.84
CA ALA A 296 -5.36 2.68 -4.99
C ALA A 296 -5.13 1.94 -6.32
N ALA A 297 -4.23 0.96 -6.33
CA ALA A 297 -4.00 0.10 -7.48
C ALA A 297 -5.24 -0.76 -7.80
N TYR A 298 -5.89 -1.32 -6.78
CA TYR A 298 -7.16 -2.04 -6.94
C TYR A 298 -8.27 -1.15 -7.49
N GLN A 299 -8.50 0.05 -6.94
CA GLN A 299 -9.54 0.96 -7.42
C GLN A 299 -9.33 1.35 -8.88
N THR A 300 -8.06 1.53 -9.29
CA THR A 300 -7.70 1.79 -10.69
C THR A 300 -8.06 0.60 -11.58
N ALA A 301 -7.67 -0.61 -11.20
CA ALA A 301 -7.97 -1.83 -11.95
C ALA A 301 -9.49 -2.11 -12.01
N LEU A 302 -10.22 -1.88 -10.93
CA LEU A 302 -11.67 -2.01 -10.86
C LEU A 302 -12.38 -1.06 -11.83
N SER A 303 -11.93 0.18 -11.91
CA SER A 303 -12.47 1.17 -12.85
C SER A 303 -12.26 0.76 -14.30
N LYS A 304 -11.07 0.26 -14.62
CA LYS A 304 -10.69 -0.29 -15.92
C LYS A 304 -11.54 -1.51 -16.32
N SER A 305 -11.76 -2.41 -15.35
CA SER A 305 -12.61 -3.60 -15.54
C SER A 305 -14.07 -3.21 -15.84
N LYS A 306 -14.64 -2.24 -15.12
CA LYS A 306 -15.99 -1.73 -15.37
C LYS A 306 -16.12 -1.12 -16.77
N GLN A 307 -15.12 -0.33 -17.21
CA GLN A 307 -15.12 0.27 -18.54
C GLN A 307 -15.04 -0.81 -19.64
N ALA A 308 -14.14 -1.77 -19.48
CA ALA A 308 -14.00 -2.87 -20.44
C ALA A 308 -15.27 -3.73 -20.54
N ALA A 309 -15.96 -3.99 -19.43
CA ALA A 309 -17.24 -4.67 -19.43
C ALA A 309 -18.34 -3.88 -20.17
N GLN A 310 -18.37 -2.56 -20.02
CA GLN A 310 -19.29 -1.69 -20.76
C GLN A 310 -18.98 -1.72 -22.27
N ASP A 311 -17.70 -1.59 -22.63
CA ASP A 311 -17.26 -1.67 -24.03
C ASP A 311 -17.65 -3.01 -24.68
N ALA A 312 -17.49 -4.14 -23.98
CA ALA A 312 -17.91 -5.45 -24.43
C ALA A 312 -19.43 -5.55 -24.64
N SER A 313 -20.21 -4.99 -23.71
CA SER A 313 -21.66 -4.92 -23.82
C SER A 313 -22.10 -4.11 -25.06
N ASP A 314 -21.46 -3.00 -25.32
CA ASP A 314 -21.81 -2.13 -26.45
C ASP A 314 -21.38 -2.76 -27.79
N ALA A 315 -20.23 -3.45 -27.82
CA ALA A 315 -19.82 -4.24 -28.98
C ALA A 315 -20.79 -5.39 -29.28
N ALA A 316 -21.29 -6.07 -28.27
CA ALA A 316 -22.30 -7.13 -28.44
C ALA A 316 -23.62 -6.58 -28.99
N LYS A 317 -24.06 -5.40 -28.55
CA LYS A 317 -25.25 -4.71 -29.12
C LYS A 317 -25.02 -4.32 -30.58
N ALA A 318 -23.82 -3.82 -30.92
CA ALA A 318 -23.47 -3.48 -32.30
C ALA A 318 -23.48 -4.70 -33.21
N LEU A 319 -22.96 -5.86 -32.75
CA LEU A 319 -23.03 -7.12 -33.47
C LEU A 319 -24.50 -7.56 -33.71
N ALA A 320 -25.35 -7.48 -32.68
CA ALA A 320 -26.74 -7.85 -32.82
C ALA A 320 -27.45 -6.95 -33.86
N ALA A 321 -27.18 -5.64 -33.89
CA ALA A 321 -27.72 -4.71 -34.87
C ALA A 321 -27.21 -5.01 -36.30
N ALA A 322 -25.91 -5.34 -36.45
CA ALA A 322 -25.37 -5.75 -37.74
C ALA A 322 -26.01 -7.04 -38.26
N GLN A 323 -26.22 -8.04 -37.40
CA GLN A 323 -26.90 -9.29 -37.75
C GLN A 323 -28.35 -9.05 -38.18
N GLN A 324 -29.07 -8.16 -37.52
CA GLN A 324 -30.42 -7.79 -37.90
C GLN A 324 -30.46 -7.10 -39.28
N SER A 325 -29.52 -6.19 -39.55
CA SER A 325 -29.40 -5.51 -40.84
C SER A 325 -29.04 -6.49 -41.97
N ALA A 326 -28.16 -7.48 -41.69
CA ALA A 326 -27.81 -8.51 -42.69
C ALA A 326 -29.00 -9.41 -43.01
N ARG A 327 -29.82 -9.81 -42.05
CA ARG A 327 -31.06 -10.56 -42.30
C ARG A 327 -32.02 -9.79 -43.20
N LYS A 328 -32.22 -8.50 -42.95
CA LYS A 328 -33.05 -7.66 -43.75
C LYS A 328 -32.51 -7.52 -45.20
N ALA A 329 -31.21 -7.30 -45.39
CA ALA A 329 -30.58 -7.24 -46.71
C ALA A 329 -30.75 -8.55 -47.48
N ALA A 330 -30.63 -9.70 -46.79
CA ALA A 330 -30.83 -11.02 -47.40
C ALA A 330 -32.29 -11.23 -47.84
N GLU A 331 -33.29 -10.80 -47.09
CA GLU A 331 -34.71 -10.82 -47.47
C GLU A 331 -34.97 -9.94 -48.67
N GLU A 332 -34.41 -8.73 -48.70
CA GLU A 332 -34.54 -7.81 -49.85
C GLU A 332 -33.89 -8.36 -51.12
N ALA A 333 -32.73 -9.03 -50.99
CA ALA A 333 -32.04 -9.67 -52.13
C ALA A 333 -32.82 -10.89 -52.71
N GLN A 334 -33.61 -11.58 -51.88
CA GLN A 334 -34.50 -12.67 -52.36
C GLN A 334 -35.74 -12.19 -53.08
N GLN A 335 -36.17 -10.95 -52.85
CA GLN A 335 -37.39 -10.36 -53.41
C GLN A 335 -37.10 -9.55 -54.71
N ALA A 336 -35.85 -9.19 -54.94
CA ALA A 336 -35.38 -8.44 -56.12
C ALA A 336 -35.12 -9.35 -57.29
#